data_f3cadf2d3a6f5b554b209fd0dd1484b6
#
_entry.id   f3cadf2d3a6f5b554b209fd0dd1484b6
#
_cell.length_a   1.000
_cell.length_b   1.000
_cell.length_c   1.000
_cell.angle_alpha   90.00
_cell.angle_beta   90.00
_cell.angle_gamma   90.00
#
_symmetry.space_group_name_H-M   'P 1'
#
loop_
_entity.id
_entity.type
_entity.pdbx_description
1 polymer ?
#
loop_
_entity_poly.entity_id
_entity_poly.type
_entity_poly.pdbx_seq_one_letter_code
_entity_poly.pdbx_strand_id
1 'polypeptide(L)'
;SDEPKNDCRIINISDKVGEEFIDWKRLNTIDEYFAKGYYVHTFNRLVPWQDYFQPHPEYFSFMNGKRIIDQLCLSNPEVLKLVLAKLKHDMKEKPAKLYWSVSQNDNFSYCQCDNCKKIIDEEKSPAGPVIRFVNEVAKHFPDKIISTLAYQFSRPAPVLTKPLDNVQVMLCTIELNRRK
;
A
#
# COMPACT_ATOMS: atom_id res chain seq x y z
N SER A 1 -4.86 32.60 12.35
CA SER A 1 -5.72 31.41 12.36
C SER A 1 -4.87 30.19 12.60
N ASP A 2 -5.18 29.43 13.65
CA ASP A 2 -4.46 28.22 14.05
C ASP A 2 -4.95 26.96 13.30
N GLU A 3 -5.29 27.09 12.03
CA GLU A 3 -5.61 25.91 11.24
C GLU A 3 -4.34 25.09 11.00
N PRO A 4 -4.35 23.79 11.30
CA PRO A 4 -3.20 22.95 11.05
C PRO A 4 -2.92 22.89 9.56
N LYS A 5 -1.66 23.11 9.15
CA LYS A 5 -1.22 23.08 7.76
C LYS A 5 -1.29 21.67 7.13
N ASN A 6 -1.66 20.66 7.87
CA ASN A 6 -1.77 19.27 7.43
C ASN A 6 -3.19 18.77 7.70
N ASP A 7 -3.82 18.24 6.67
CA ASP A 7 -5.20 17.72 6.73
C ASP A 7 -5.31 16.41 7.53
N CYS A 8 -4.20 15.74 7.83
CA CYS A 8 -4.17 14.47 8.53
C CYS A 8 -2.97 14.40 9.48
N ARG A 9 -3.24 14.21 10.77
CA ARG A 9 -2.23 14.07 11.84
C ARG A 9 -2.46 12.77 12.60
N ILE A 10 -2.12 11.65 12.01
CA ILE A 10 -2.27 10.32 12.61
C ILE A 10 -1.01 9.97 13.37
N ILE A 11 -1.18 9.52 14.62
CA ILE A 11 -0.14 8.83 15.37
C ILE A 11 -0.57 7.37 15.50
N ASN A 12 0.31 6.46 15.10
CA ASN A 12 0.17 5.06 15.41
C ASN A 12 0.71 4.83 16.82
N ILE A 13 -0.15 5.03 17.80
CA ILE A 13 0.17 4.79 19.21
C ILE A 13 -0.64 3.57 19.65
N SER A 14 0.03 2.66 20.34
CA SER A 14 -0.63 1.52 20.99
C SER A 14 -1.75 2.02 21.93
N ASP A 15 -2.74 1.18 22.19
CA ASP A 15 -3.98 1.37 22.95
C ASP A 15 -3.87 2.04 24.35
N LYS A 16 -2.71 2.60 24.68
CA LYS A 16 -2.40 3.20 25.99
C LYS A 16 -2.52 4.72 26.03
N VAL A 17 -2.81 5.35 24.91
CA VAL A 17 -2.98 6.82 24.88
C VAL A 17 -4.46 7.12 24.89
N GLY A 18 -4.91 7.74 25.98
CA GLY A 18 -6.33 8.08 26.16
C GLY A 18 -6.83 9.09 25.12
N GLU A 19 -8.15 9.07 24.89
CA GLU A 19 -8.86 10.00 23.98
C GLU A 19 -8.52 11.48 24.31
N GLU A 20 -8.39 11.82 25.58
CA GLU A 20 -8.00 13.17 26.03
C GLU A 20 -6.67 13.65 25.46
N PHE A 21 -5.68 12.76 25.27
CA PHE A 21 -4.40 13.13 24.67
C PHE A 21 -4.54 13.34 23.16
N ILE A 22 -5.34 12.53 22.51
CA ILE A 22 -5.65 12.63 21.08
C ILE A 22 -6.30 13.98 20.81
N ASP A 23 -7.31 14.34 21.59
CA ASP A 23 -8.03 15.61 21.48
C ASP A 23 -7.13 16.81 21.82
N TRP A 24 -6.36 16.72 22.91
CA TRP A 24 -5.44 17.78 23.29
C TRP A 24 -4.38 18.09 22.24
N LYS A 25 -3.86 17.05 21.57
CA LYS A 25 -2.88 17.18 20.49
C LYS A 25 -3.50 17.41 19.12
N ARG A 26 -4.82 17.45 19.02
CA ARG A 26 -5.56 17.54 17.76
C ARG A 26 -5.09 16.48 16.75
N LEU A 27 -5.02 15.24 17.22
CA LEU A 27 -4.62 14.08 16.42
C LEU A 27 -5.87 13.40 15.87
N ASN A 28 -5.69 12.79 14.73
CA ASN A 28 -6.74 11.98 14.12
C ASN A 28 -6.48 10.50 14.38
N THR A 29 -7.53 9.73 14.45
CA THR A 29 -7.42 8.26 14.47
C THR A 29 -7.28 7.71 13.06
N ILE A 30 -6.68 6.53 12.95
CA ILE A 30 -6.57 5.83 11.65
C ILE A 30 -7.97 5.62 11.05
N ASP A 31 -8.93 5.23 11.90
CA ASP A 31 -10.29 4.91 11.48
C ASP A 31 -11.11 6.14 11.03
N GLU A 32 -10.70 7.35 11.32
CA GLU A 32 -11.33 8.56 10.78
C GLU A 32 -11.11 8.67 9.27
N TYR A 33 -9.90 8.39 8.81
CA TYR A 33 -9.49 8.56 7.42
C TYR A 33 -9.59 7.27 6.61
N PHE A 34 -9.05 6.18 7.13
CA PHE A 34 -8.99 4.90 6.43
C PHE A 34 -10.23 4.04 6.68
N ALA A 35 -10.62 3.26 5.70
CA ALA A 35 -11.54 2.17 5.95
C ALA A 35 -10.87 1.11 6.84
N LYS A 36 -11.63 0.54 7.78
CA LYS A 36 -11.11 -0.48 8.71
C LYS A 36 -10.43 -1.62 7.98
N GLY A 37 -9.17 -1.88 8.32
CA GLY A 37 -8.33 -2.89 7.69
C GLY A 37 -7.67 -2.45 6.37
N TYR A 38 -7.75 -1.15 6.02
CA TYR A 38 -7.15 -0.56 4.82
C TYR A 38 -6.10 0.51 5.15
N TYR A 39 -5.39 0.36 6.27
CA TYR A 39 -4.31 1.28 6.64
C TYR A 39 -2.98 0.86 6.02
N VAL A 40 -2.47 -0.32 6.34
CA VAL A 40 -1.19 -0.86 5.85
C VAL A 40 -1.30 -2.37 5.60
N HIS A 41 -0.33 -2.93 4.83
CA HIS A 41 -0.19 -4.38 4.60
C HIS A 41 -1.44 -5.06 4.04
N THR A 42 -1.99 -4.49 2.97
CA THR A 42 -3.31 -4.87 2.46
C THR A 42 -3.31 -5.90 1.36
N PHE A 43 -2.15 -6.31 0.82
CA PHE A 43 -2.11 -7.26 -0.31
C PHE A 43 -2.83 -8.57 -0.02
N ASN A 44 -2.64 -9.15 1.18
CA ASN A 44 -3.33 -10.39 1.54
C ASN A 44 -4.85 -10.19 1.75
N ARG A 45 -5.28 -8.98 2.11
CA ARG A 45 -6.70 -8.63 2.18
C ARG A 45 -7.32 -8.49 0.80
N LEU A 46 -6.57 -7.91 -0.13
CA LEU A 46 -7.03 -7.65 -1.50
C LEU A 46 -7.07 -8.91 -2.35
N VAL A 47 -6.05 -9.77 -2.21
CA VAL A 47 -5.94 -11.07 -2.87
C VAL A 47 -5.47 -12.11 -1.85
N PRO A 48 -6.41 -12.73 -1.10
CA PRO A 48 -6.08 -13.70 -0.06
C PRO A 48 -5.37 -14.92 -0.65
N TRP A 49 -4.17 -15.23 -0.13
CA TRP A 49 -3.42 -16.39 -0.62
C TRP A 49 -4.13 -17.72 -0.36
N GLN A 50 -4.96 -17.78 0.68
CA GLN A 50 -5.74 -18.96 1.04
C GLN A 50 -6.70 -19.39 -0.10
N ASP A 51 -7.24 -18.41 -0.83
CA ASP A 51 -8.22 -18.64 -1.87
C ASP A 51 -7.57 -18.78 -3.26
N TYR A 52 -6.45 -18.06 -3.47
CA TYR A 52 -5.90 -17.89 -4.83
C TYR A 52 -4.55 -18.59 -5.06
N PHE A 53 -3.78 -18.95 -4.03
CA PHE A 53 -2.43 -19.45 -4.28
C PHE A 53 -2.42 -20.84 -4.93
N GLN A 54 -3.28 -21.75 -4.50
CA GLN A 54 -3.30 -23.11 -5.04
C GLN A 54 -3.74 -23.13 -6.53
N PRO A 55 -4.84 -22.46 -6.94
CA PRO A 55 -5.25 -22.44 -8.32
C PRO A 55 -4.42 -21.50 -9.21
N HIS A 56 -3.84 -20.44 -8.64
CA HIS A 56 -3.17 -19.35 -9.34
C HIS A 56 -1.87 -18.90 -8.67
N PRO A 57 -0.87 -19.77 -8.56
CA PRO A 57 0.40 -19.39 -7.91
C PRO A 57 1.10 -18.21 -8.63
N GLU A 58 0.83 -17.97 -9.91
CA GLU A 58 1.37 -16.86 -10.69
C GLU A 58 0.86 -15.47 -10.25
N TYR A 59 -0.17 -15.40 -9.41
CA TYR A 59 -0.63 -14.15 -8.82
C TYR A 59 0.28 -13.65 -7.70
N PHE A 60 1.14 -14.51 -7.20
CA PHE A 60 2.01 -14.26 -6.06
C PHE A 60 3.48 -14.12 -6.47
N SER A 61 4.31 -13.62 -5.55
CA SER A 61 5.70 -13.32 -5.83
C SER A 61 6.49 -14.55 -6.26
N PHE A 62 7.34 -14.37 -7.25
CA PHE A 62 8.33 -15.36 -7.69
C PHE A 62 9.68 -14.99 -7.09
N MET A 63 10.26 -15.90 -6.32
CA MET A 63 11.52 -15.70 -5.64
C MET A 63 12.28 -17.03 -5.53
N ASN A 64 13.59 -17.00 -5.78
CA ASN A 64 14.44 -18.20 -5.67
C ASN A 64 13.90 -19.42 -6.47
N GLY A 65 13.41 -19.15 -7.69
CA GLY A 65 12.93 -20.21 -8.61
C GLY A 65 11.54 -20.76 -8.31
N LYS A 66 10.79 -20.20 -7.36
CA LYS A 66 9.45 -20.67 -6.99
C LYS A 66 8.48 -19.54 -6.69
N ARG A 67 7.17 -19.83 -6.79
CA ARG A 67 6.12 -18.94 -6.32
C ARG A 67 5.92 -19.12 -4.81
N ILE A 68 5.73 -17.99 -4.12
CA ILE A 68 5.53 -17.93 -2.66
C ILE A 68 4.42 -16.93 -2.33
N ILE A 69 3.74 -17.15 -1.21
CA ILE A 69 2.53 -16.43 -0.78
C ILE A 69 2.79 -15.02 -0.23
N ASP A 70 4.05 -14.63 -0.07
CA ASP A 70 4.46 -13.48 0.74
C ASP A 70 4.01 -12.12 0.17
N GLN A 71 4.13 -11.94 -1.15
CA GLN A 71 3.74 -10.72 -1.84
C GLN A 71 2.95 -11.05 -3.12
N LEU A 72 2.36 -10.05 -3.73
CA LEU A 72 1.70 -10.18 -5.03
C LEU A 72 2.68 -10.00 -6.19
N CYS A 73 2.36 -10.61 -7.34
CA CYS A 73 3.02 -10.34 -8.61
C CYS A 73 2.36 -9.13 -9.27
N LEU A 74 2.91 -7.94 -9.05
CA LEU A 74 2.31 -6.67 -9.46
C LEU A 74 2.37 -6.40 -10.99
N SER A 75 3.11 -7.23 -11.73
CA SER A 75 3.10 -7.22 -13.20
C SER A 75 2.05 -8.14 -13.81
N ASN A 76 1.30 -8.89 -12.99
CA ASN A 76 0.25 -9.77 -13.46
C ASN A 76 -1.07 -8.99 -13.61
N PRO A 77 -1.68 -8.91 -14.83
CA PRO A 77 -2.90 -8.14 -15.05
C PRO A 77 -4.13 -8.70 -14.32
N GLU A 78 -4.18 -10.00 -14.05
CA GLU A 78 -5.30 -10.61 -13.31
C GLU A 78 -5.28 -10.16 -11.84
N VAL A 79 -4.10 -9.98 -11.24
CA VAL A 79 -3.96 -9.41 -9.89
C VAL A 79 -4.55 -8.00 -9.84
N LEU A 80 -4.30 -7.18 -10.85
CA LEU A 80 -4.90 -5.85 -10.94
C LEU A 80 -6.43 -5.92 -10.99
N LYS A 81 -7.00 -6.82 -11.81
CA LYS A 81 -8.46 -7.01 -11.91
C LYS A 81 -9.07 -7.41 -10.56
N LEU A 82 -8.44 -8.35 -9.85
CA LEU A 82 -8.90 -8.79 -8.53
C LEU A 82 -8.88 -7.65 -7.51
N VAL A 83 -7.78 -6.89 -7.47
CA VAL A 83 -7.64 -5.74 -6.58
C VAL A 83 -8.71 -4.69 -6.87
N LEU A 84 -8.94 -4.36 -8.14
CA LEU A 84 -9.98 -3.40 -8.56
C LEU A 84 -11.38 -3.88 -8.17
N ALA A 85 -11.69 -5.16 -8.39
CA ALA A 85 -12.98 -5.74 -8.04
C ALA A 85 -13.23 -5.68 -6.52
N LYS A 86 -12.22 -6.07 -5.73
CA LYS A 86 -12.30 -6.04 -4.26
C LYS A 86 -12.46 -4.63 -3.73
N LEU A 87 -11.65 -3.68 -4.20
CA LEU A 87 -11.76 -2.28 -3.79
C LEU A 87 -13.12 -1.68 -4.18
N LYS A 88 -13.60 -1.92 -5.39
CA LYS A 88 -14.90 -1.44 -5.85
C LYS A 88 -16.05 -1.96 -4.98
N HIS A 89 -15.97 -3.22 -4.56
CA HIS A 89 -16.95 -3.81 -3.63
C HIS A 89 -16.88 -3.12 -2.26
N ASP A 90 -15.69 -3.06 -1.66
CA ASP A 90 -15.52 -2.58 -0.28
C ASP A 90 -15.76 -1.06 -0.16
N MET A 91 -15.46 -0.29 -1.22
CA MET A 91 -15.73 1.15 -1.27
C MET A 91 -17.24 1.46 -1.33
N LYS A 92 -18.04 0.59 -1.95
CA LYS A 92 -19.51 0.72 -1.93
C LYS A 92 -20.08 0.55 -0.53
N GLU A 93 -19.49 -0.35 0.26
CA GLU A 93 -19.89 -0.57 1.65
C GLU A 93 -19.53 0.60 2.58
N LYS A 94 -18.50 1.38 2.19
CA LYS A 94 -17.94 2.47 3.02
C LYS A 94 -17.67 3.72 2.17
N PRO A 95 -18.69 4.32 1.55
CA PRO A 95 -18.52 5.39 0.57
C PRO A 95 -17.90 6.67 1.16
N ALA A 96 -18.12 6.93 2.46
CA ALA A 96 -17.58 8.10 3.15
C ALA A 96 -16.06 8.05 3.38
N LYS A 97 -15.43 6.87 3.28
CA LYS A 97 -13.99 6.76 3.49
C LYS A 97 -13.22 7.23 2.26
N LEU A 98 -12.28 8.13 2.50
CA LEU A 98 -11.46 8.75 1.46
C LEU A 98 -10.19 7.93 1.18
N TYR A 99 -9.51 7.41 2.21
CA TYR A 99 -8.21 6.74 2.10
C TYR A 99 -8.33 5.23 2.06
N TRP A 100 -7.68 4.61 1.07
CA TRP A 100 -7.68 3.17 0.83
C TRP A 100 -6.26 2.70 0.52
N SER A 101 -5.72 1.83 1.37
CA SER A 101 -4.37 1.33 1.17
C SER A 101 -4.32 0.19 0.16
N VAL A 102 -3.34 0.28 -0.73
CA VAL A 102 -2.88 -0.79 -1.63
C VAL A 102 -1.38 -0.93 -1.39
N SER A 103 -1.01 -1.75 -0.41
CA SER A 103 0.36 -1.80 0.10
C SER A 103 0.83 -3.21 0.37
N GLN A 104 2.16 -3.39 0.22
CA GLN A 104 2.85 -4.66 0.44
C GLN A 104 2.65 -5.22 1.84
N ASN A 105 2.74 -6.56 1.96
CA ASN A 105 2.81 -7.26 3.23
C ASN A 105 4.14 -6.98 3.94
N ASP A 106 4.22 -7.24 5.24
CA ASP A 106 5.38 -6.93 6.09
C ASP A 106 6.50 -7.97 5.92
N ASN A 107 7.13 -7.97 4.75
CA ASN A 107 8.29 -8.81 4.44
C ASN A 107 9.06 -8.29 3.21
N PHE A 108 10.24 -8.87 2.94
CA PHE A 108 11.13 -8.47 1.84
C PHE A 108 10.94 -9.26 0.54
N SER A 109 9.96 -10.13 0.44
CA SER A 109 9.82 -11.15 -0.61
C SER A 109 9.13 -10.61 -1.89
N TYR A 110 9.55 -9.45 -2.41
CA TYR A 110 9.00 -8.89 -3.64
C TYR A 110 9.19 -9.80 -4.87
N CYS A 111 8.29 -9.70 -5.83
CA CYS A 111 8.31 -10.55 -7.02
C CYS A 111 9.51 -10.27 -7.93
N GLN A 112 10.23 -11.34 -8.30
CA GLN A 112 11.41 -11.34 -9.17
C GLN A 112 11.15 -12.12 -10.47
N CYS A 113 9.90 -12.28 -10.90
CA CYS A 113 9.62 -12.83 -12.24
C CYS A 113 10.10 -11.87 -13.33
N ASP A 114 10.28 -12.35 -14.55
CA ASP A 114 10.89 -11.58 -15.65
C ASP A 114 10.21 -10.22 -15.86
N ASN A 115 8.88 -10.17 -15.83
CA ASN A 115 8.13 -8.92 -16.00
C ASN A 115 8.36 -7.94 -14.85
N CYS A 116 8.31 -8.40 -13.58
CA CYS A 116 8.59 -7.55 -12.43
C CYS A 116 10.05 -7.09 -12.45
N LYS A 117 11.00 -7.98 -12.77
CA LYS A 117 12.41 -7.67 -12.84
C LYS A 117 12.70 -6.61 -13.92
N LYS A 118 12.10 -6.74 -15.11
CA LYS A 118 12.20 -5.71 -16.15
C LYS A 118 11.77 -4.33 -15.63
N ILE A 119 10.64 -4.25 -14.94
CA ILE A 119 10.18 -2.98 -14.34
C ILE A 119 11.18 -2.46 -13.29
N ILE A 120 11.70 -3.34 -12.44
CA ILE A 120 12.70 -2.97 -11.42
C ILE A 120 13.97 -2.41 -12.09
N ASP A 121 14.43 -3.05 -13.16
CA ASP A 121 15.62 -2.63 -13.90
C ASP A 121 15.42 -1.28 -14.60
N GLU A 122 14.24 -1.01 -15.14
CA GLU A 122 13.86 0.28 -15.72
C GLU A 122 13.81 1.38 -14.64
N GLU A 123 13.15 1.10 -13.53
CA GLU A 123 12.92 2.05 -12.44
C GLU A 123 14.09 2.17 -11.46
N LYS A 124 15.12 1.31 -11.59
CA LYS A 124 16.26 1.20 -10.68
C LYS A 124 15.84 1.01 -9.21
N SER A 125 14.66 0.46 -9.00
CA SER A 125 14.06 0.30 -7.66
C SER A 125 13.01 -0.79 -7.63
N PRO A 126 12.99 -1.64 -6.59
CA PRO A 126 11.88 -2.56 -6.33
C PRO A 126 10.53 -1.87 -6.03
N ALA A 127 10.55 -0.55 -5.74
CA ALA A 127 9.33 0.25 -5.65
C ALA A 127 8.67 0.51 -7.01
N GLY A 128 9.39 0.33 -8.13
CA GLY A 128 8.86 0.55 -9.47
C GLY A 128 7.58 -0.21 -9.75
N PRO A 129 7.53 -1.54 -9.59
CA PRO A 129 6.31 -2.32 -9.72
C PRO A 129 5.19 -1.83 -8.79
N VAL A 130 5.52 -1.41 -7.56
CA VAL A 130 4.53 -0.93 -6.57
C VAL A 130 3.88 0.36 -7.06
N ILE A 131 4.67 1.38 -7.41
CA ILE A 131 4.13 2.68 -7.82
C ILE A 131 3.37 2.59 -9.15
N ARG A 132 3.89 1.81 -10.13
CA ARG A 132 3.16 1.57 -11.39
C ARG A 132 1.81 0.91 -11.13
N PHE A 133 1.77 -0.12 -10.30
CA PHE A 133 0.54 -0.83 -9.96
C PHE A 133 -0.46 0.06 -9.21
N VAL A 134 0.00 0.78 -8.20
CA VAL A 134 -0.87 1.68 -7.42
C VAL A 134 -1.40 2.82 -8.27
N ASN A 135 -0.62 3.36 -9.19
CA ASN A 135 -1.08 4.35 -10.16
C ASN A 135 -2.20 3.78 -11.06
N GLU A 136 -2.04 2.53 -11.54
CA GLU A 136 -3.11 1.90 -12.33
C GLU A 136 -4.39 1.72 -11.50
N VAL A 137 -4.28 1.32 -10.23
CA VAL A 137 -5.44 1.26 -9.33
C VAL A 137 -6.07 2.64 -9.15
N ALA A 138 -5.28 3.68 -8.88
CA ALA A 138 -5.74 5.02 -8.59
C ALA A 138 -6.52 5.67 -9.75
N LYS A 139 -6.19 5.35 -11.00
CA LYS A 139 -6.92 5.79 -12.19
C LYS A 139 -8.41 5.39 -12.18
N HIS A 140 -8.73 4.26 -11.53
CA HIS A 140 -10.10 3.75 -11.46
C HIS A 140 -10.93 4.35 -10.32
N PHE A 141 -10.30 5.12 -9.42
CA PHE A 141 -10.93 5.72 -8.24
C PHE A 141 -10.50 7.19 -8.07
N PRO A 142 -10.85 8.08 -9.00
CA PRO A 142 -10.37 9.47 -9.00
C PRO A 142 -10.88 10.29 -7.80
N ASP A 143 -11.96 9.84 -7.16
CA ASP A 143 -12.57 10.44 -5.97
C ASP A 143 -12.01 9.89 -4.65
N LYS A 144 -11.01 9.00 -4.70
CA LYS A 144 -10.38 8.38 -3.54
C LYS A 144 -8.89 8.64 -3.53
N ILE A 145 -8.29 8.58 -2.34
CA ILE A 145 -6.83 8.57 -2.17
C ILE A 145 -6.38 7.13 -2.01
N ILE A 146 -5.54 6.67 -2.93
CA ILE A 146 -4.94 5.33 -2.84
C ILE A 146 -3.59 5.47 -2.13
N SER A 147 -3.50 4.91 -0.93
CA SER A 147 -2.29 4.97 -0.11
C SER A 147 -1.41 3.74 -0.33
N THR A 148 -0.11 3.93 -0.33
CA THR A 148 0.89 2.85 -0.35
C THR A 148 2.07 3.17 0.54
N LEU A 149 3.05 2.27 0.65
CA LEU A 149 4.17 2.41 1.55
C LEU A 149 5.50 2.57 0.81
N ALA A 150 6.35 3.46 1.31
CA ALA A 150 7.79 3.42 1.10
C ALA A 150 8.42 2.77 2.35
N TYR A 151 8.55 1.43 2.31
CA TYR A 151 8.94 0.60 3.44
C TYR A 151 9.72 -0.63 2.97
N GLN A 152 10.76 -1.01 3.71
CA GLN A 152 11.61 -2.14 3.36
C GLN A 152 12.09 -2.05 1.89
N PHE A 153 11.77 -3.05 1.04
CA PHE A 153 12.22 -3.10 -0.34
C PHE A 153 11.67 -1.96 -1.22
N SER A 154 10.53 -1.38 -0.89
CA SER A 154 9.93 -0.28 -1.67
C SER A 154 10.34 1.12 -1.21
N ARG A 155 11.31 1.23 -0.31
CA ARG A 155 11.78 2.50 0.23
C ARG A 155 12.57 3.35 -0.77
N PRO A 156 13.47 2.77 -1.60
CA PRO A 156 14.12 3.55 -2.67
C PRO A 156 13.09 3.97 -3.72
N ALA A 157 13.02 5.28 -3.99
CA ALA A 157 12.08 5.80 -4.98
C ALA A 157 12.41 5.29 -6.40
N PRO A 158 11.40 5.01 -7.24
CA PRO A 158 11.60 4.72 -8.66
C PRO A 158 12.09 5.98 -9.40
N VAL A 159 12.90 5.80 -10.46
CA VAL A 159 13.51 6.93 -11.17
C VAL A 159 12.63 7.51 -12.29
N LEU A 160 11.71 6.74 -12.83
CA LEU A 160 10.88 7.15 -13.96
C LEU A 160 9.44 7.47 -13.54
N THR A 161 8.82 6.57 -12.76
CA THR A 161 7.40 6.66 -12.42
C THR A 161 7.20 7.49 -11.16
N LYS A 162 6.39 8.55 -11.28
CA LYS A 162 5.92 9.35 -10.14
C LYS A 162 4.52 8.89 -9.70
N PRO A 163 4.19 9.00 -8.40
CA PRO A 163 2.82 8.84 -7.94
C PRO A 163 1.87 9.84 -8.62
N LEU A 164 0.65 9.41 -8.91
CA LEU A 164 -0.44 10.30 -9.36
C LEU A 164 -0.91 11.20 -8.20
N ASP A 165 -1.64 12.27 -8.52
CA ASP A 165 -2.10 13.26 -7.53
C ASP A 165 -2.99 12.65 -6.44
N ASN A 166 -3.73 11.58 -6.77
CA ASN A 166 -4.53 10.83 -5.81
C ASN A 166 -3.83 9.57 -5.25
N VAL A 167 -2.50 9.50 -5.36
CA VAL A 167 -1.67 8.45 -4.73
C VAL A 167 -0.85 9.06 -3.60
N GLN A 168 -1.06 8.54 -2.39
CA GLN A 168 -0.27 8.91 -1.22
C GLN A 168 0.78 7.84 -0.91
N VAL A 169 2.04 8.23 -0.83
CA VAL A 169 3.13 7.34 -0.39
C VAL A 169 3.51 7.66 1.04
N MET A 170 3.24 6.75 1.96
CA MET A 170 3.65 6.87 3.36
C MET A 170 5.09 6.38 3.53
N LEU A 171 5.99 7.30 3.88
CA LEU A 171 7.36 6.94 4.22
C LEU A 171 7.43 6.37 5.64
N CYS A 172 7.80 5.10 5.75
CA CYS A 172 8.04 4.48 7.05
C CYS A 172 9.39 4.92 7.62
N THR A 173 9.36 5.44 8.84
CA THR A 173 10.56 5.99 9.51
C THR A 173 11.25 5.01 10.46
N ILE A 174 10.73 3.78 10.61
CA ILE A 174 11.30 2.77 11.52
C ILE A 174 12.74 2.40 11.16
N GLU A 175 13.09 2.46 9.87
CA GLU A 175 14.43 2.14 9.35
C GLU A 175 15.37 3.35 9.29
N LEU A 176 14.93 4.52 9.76
CA LEU A 176 15.79 5.69 9.81
C LEU A 176 16.87 5.52 10.88
N ASN A 177 18.11 5.90 10.52
CA ASN A 177 19.21 5.94 11.48
C ASN A 177 18.94 7.03 12.51
N ARG A 178 18.67 6.65 13.77
CA ARG A 178 18.44 7.56 14.89
C ARG A 178 19.72 7.82 15.70
N ARG A 179 20.89 7.35 15.26
CA ARG A 179 22.15 7.66 15.90
C ARG A 179 22.51 9.11 15.60
N LYS A 180 22.68 9.87 16.64
CA LYS A 180 23.31 11.20 16.58
C LYS A 180 24.80 11.02 16.32
#